data_3bb7d0bb6b88259ea78ce72204343c44
#
_entry.id   3bb7d0bb6b88259ea78ce72204343c44
#
_cell.length_a   1.000
_cell.length_b   1.000
_cell.length_c   1.000
_cell.angle_alpha   90.00
_cell.angle_beta   90.00
_cell.angle_gamma   90.00
#
_symmetry.space_group_name_H-M   'P 1'
#
loop_
_entity.id
_entity.type
_entity.pdbx_description
1 polymer ?
#
loop_
_entity_poly.entity_id
_entity_poly.type
_entity_poly.pdbx_seq_one_letter_code
_entity_poly.pdbx_strand_id
1 'polypeptide(L)'
;MMLRLLTATAVVAVGLLAAPPIFAQTGQPGHAVATSPKDALEQEDKTFVREAATGGMAEVELSKIAQKSENADVKRFADRMVEDHTKANEQLTSIATELGVQMPKALDSEHERMREKLQTLHGKAFDDQYTHDMVEDHNKAIKLFQQEERSGHNTELKQFAQKTLPTLEEHQKMALELSHKLSQTAAR
;
A
#
# COMPACT_ATOMS: atom_id res chain seq x y z
N MET A 1 71.14 2.53 49.54
CA MET A 1 72.01 1.65 50.35
C MET A 1 71.74 0.21 49.88
N MET A 2 72.78 -0.44 49.42
CA MET A 2 73.02 -1.87 49.08
C MET A 2 72.15 -2.44 47.93
N LEU A 3 72.57 -2.53 46.69
CA LEU A 3 73.62 -3.31 46.04
C LEU A 3 73.74 -4.80 46.53
N ARG A 4 73.22 -5.73 45.71
CA ARG A 4 73.85 -7.08 45.55
C ARG A 4 73.58 -7.64 44.15
N LEU A 5 74.69 -7.70 43.39
CA LEU A 5 74.89 -8.55 42.22
C LEU A 5 74.96 -10.01 42.68
N LEU A 6 74.59 -10.95 41.79
CA LEU A 6 75.15 -12.26 41.61
C LEU A 6 74.63 -12.89 40.30
N THR A 7 75.33 -12.81 39.29
CA THR A 7 76.09 -13.78 38.45
C THR A 7 75.44 -15.12 38.08
N ALA A 8 75.22 -15.21 36.79
CA ALA A 8 75.52 -16.22 35.81
C ALA A 8 75.29 -17.73 36.15
N THR A 9 74.64 -18.40 35.23
CA THR A 9 75.25 -19.59 34.58
C THR A 9 74.47 -19.89 33.29
N ALA A 10 75.19 -19.95 32.16
CA ALA A 10 74.74 -20.41 30.88
C ALA A 10 74.62 -21.92 30.84
N VAL A 11 73.55 -22.48 30.41
CA VAL A 11 73.44 -23.89 29.97
C VAL A 11 72.94 -23.85 28.53
N VAL A 12 73.83 -24.22 27.62
CA VAL A 12 73.52 -24.48 26.23
C VAL A 12 72.88 -25.87 26.15
N ALA A 13 71.63 -25.98 25.80
CA ALA A 13 71.03 -27.24 25.40
C ALA A 13 70.58 -27.11 23.93
N VAL A 14 71.31 -27.87 23.10
CA VAL A 14 70.93 -28.12 21.71
C VAL A 14 69.70 -29.02 21.71
N GLY A 15 68.59 -28.51 21.30
CA GLY A 15 67.32 -29.24 21.19
C GLY A 15 66.78 -29.14 19.77
N LEU A 16 66.62 -30.30 19.14
CA LEU A 16 66.14 -30.58 17.82
C LEU A 16 64.93 -29.71 17.43
N LEU A 17 65.03 -29.10 16.25
CA LEU A 17 63.93 -28.48 15.52
C LEU A 17 62.93 -29.56 15.07
N ALA A 18 61.84 -29.73 15.78
CA ALA A 18 60.65 -30.39 15.26
C ALA A 18 59.72 -29.31 14.78
N ALA A 19 59.48 -29.16 13.48
CA ALA A 19 58.52 -28.29 12.88
C ALA A 19 57.12 -28.79 13.26
N PRO A 20 56.20 -27.93 13.72
CA PRO A 20 54.84 -28.34 13.93
C PRO A 20 54.14 -28.56 12.58
N PRO A 21 53.21 -29.54 12.48
CA PRO A 21 52.44 -29.74 11.27
C PRO A 21 51.59 -28.50 11.01
N ILE A 22 51.68 -28.02 9.77
CA ILE A 22 50.79 -27.01 9.25
C ILE A 22 49.41 -27.67 9.15
N PHE A 23 48.56 -27.43 10.14
CA PHE A 23 47.12 -27.65 9.95
C PHE A 23 46.64 -26.68 8.88
N ALA A 24 46.42 -27.20 7.68
CA ALA A 24 45.65 -26.50 6.67
C ALA A 24 44.29 -26.20 7.28
N GLN A 25 44.10 -24.95 7.69
CA GLN A 25 42.81 -24.41 8.06
C GLN A 25 41.97 -24.39 6.79
N THR A 26 41.23 -25.48 6.56
CA THR A 26 40.17 -25.47 5.56
C THR A 26 39.22 -24.35 5.94
N GLY A 27 39.34 -23.23 5.23
CA GLY A 27 38.42 -22.11 5.35
C GLY A 27 37.00 -22.67 5.17
N GLN A 28 36.26 -22.74 6.26
CA GLN A 28 34.81 -22.83 6.16
C GLN A 28 34.37 -21.64 5.30
N PRO A 29 33.64 -21.89 4.21
CA PRO A 29 33.00 -20.77 3.55
C PRO A 29 32.14 -20.10 4.60
N GLY A 30 32.51 -18.87 4.96
CA GLY A 30 31.65 -18.01 5.79
C GLY A 30 30.26 -18.11 5.20
N HIS A 31 29.32 -18.54 6.01
CA HIS A 31 27.94 -18.31 5.72
C HIS A 31 27.80 -16.77 5.60
N ALA A 32 27.95 -16.27 4.37
CA ALA A 32 27.35 -15.02 4.04
C ALA A 32 25.89 -15.24 4.43
N VAL A 33 25.48 -14.63 5.55
CA VAL A 33 24.07 -14.36 5.78
C VAL A 33 23.68 -13.55 4.55
N ALA A 34 23.17 -14.24 3.55
CA ALA A 34 22.42 -13.60 2.52
C ALA A 34 21.32 -12.88 3.31
N THR A 35 21.49 -11.58 3.52
CA THR A 35 20.36 -10.71 3.74
C THR A 35 19.50 -10.95 2.51
N SER A 36 18.48 -11.79 2.68
CA SER A 36 17.41 -11.89 1.71
C SER A 36 17.10 -10.47 1.30
N PRO A 37 17.03 -10.13 0.01
CA PRO A 37 16.50 -8.85 -0.41
C PRO A 37 15.19 -8.75 0.38
N LYS A 38 15.01 -7.70 1.18
CA LYS A 38 13.78 -7.37 1.89
C LYS A 38 12.69 -7.71 0.90
N ASP A 39 11.96 -8.79 1.14
CA ASP A 39 11.31 -9.63 0.11
C ASP A 39 10.69 -8.75 -0.96
N ALA A 40 11.13 -8.92 -2.22
CA ALA A 40 10.64 -8.08 -3.31
C ALA A 40 9.14 -8.23 -3.29
N LEU A 41 8.42 -7.12 -3.08
CA LEU A 41 6.97 -7.11 -3.00
C LEU A 41 6.39 -7.93 -4.17
N GLU A 42 5.52 -8.87 -3.87
CA GLU A 42 4.93 -9.74 -4.87
C GLU A 42 4.14 -8.94 -5.91
N GLN A 43 4.01 -9.47 -7.12
CA GLN A 43 3.37 -8.75 -8.21
C GLN A 43 1.88 -8.47 -7.92
N GLU A 44 1.24 -9.34 -7.17
CA GLU A 44 -0.16 -9.18 -6.74
C GLU A 44 -0.31 -7.99 -5.80
N ASP A 45 0.54 -7.88 -4.78
CA ASP A 45 0.56 -6.75 -3.86
C ASP A 45 0.86 -5.41 -4.58
N LYS A 46 1.79 -5.42 -5.56
CA LYS A 46 2.07 -4.23 -6.39
C LYS A 46 0.85 -3.82 -7.22
N THR A 47 0.14 -4.80 -7.75
CA THR A 47 -1.08 -4.57 -8.52
C THR A 47 -2.17 -3.99 -7.63
N PHE A 48 -2.36 -4.56 -6.43
CA PHE A 48 -3.26 -4.02 -5.44
C PHE A 48 -2.96 -2.55 -5.12
N VAL A 49 -1.71 -2.22 -4.78
CA VAL A 49 -1.32 -0.83 -4.48
C VAL A 49 -1.65 0.10 -5.62
N ARG A 50 -1.31 -0.28 -6.86
CA ARG A 50 -1.56 0.56 -8.04
C ARG A 50 -3.06 0.78 -8.28
N GLU A 51 -3.85 -0.29 -8.26
CA GLU A 51 -5.28 -0.22 -8.57
C GLU A 51 -6.06 0.48 -7.45
N ALA A 52 -5.77 0.17 -6.18
CA ALA A 52 -6.38 0.85 -5.06
C ALA A 52 -6.05 2.34 -5.02
N ALA A 53 -4.80 2.71 -5.33
CA ALA A 53 -4.40 4.12 -5.39
C ALA A 53 -5.06 4.87 -6.55
N THR A 54 -5.16 4.25 -7.74
CA THR A 54 -5.80 4.87 -8.90
C THR A 54 -7.30 5.07 -8.66
N GLY A 55 -8.00 4.04 -8.18
CA GLY A 55 -9.42 4.13 -7.84
C GLY A 55 -9.69 5.16 -6.73
N GLY A 56 -8.95 5.08 -5.62
CA GLY A 56 -9.12 6.02 -4.51
C GLY A 56 -8.84 7.48 -4.89
N MET A 57 -7.87 7.73 -5.79
CA MET A 57 -7.65 9.07 -6.34
C MET A 57 -8.82 9.53 -7.22
N ALA A 58 -9.35 8.64 -8.06
CA ALA A 58 -10.50 8.93 -8.91
C ALA A 58 -11.74 9.26 -8.07
N GLU A 59 -12.04 8.46 -7.06
CA GLU A 59 -13.19 8.67 -6.18
C GLU A 59 -13.12 10.02 -5.45
N VAL A 60 -11.93 10.46 -5.05
CA VAL A 60 -11.73 11.81 -4.48
C VAL A 60 -11.98 12.90 -5.53
N GLU A 61 -11.46 12.77 -6.75
CA GLU A 61 -11.63 13.79 -7.79
C GLU A 61 -13.09 13.89 -8.28
N LEU A 62 -13.72 12.75 -8.56
CA LEU A 62 -15.12 12.70 -8.99
C LEU A 62 -16.06 13.24 -7.90
N SER A 63 -15.79 12.89 -6.65
CA SER A 63 -16.60 13.37 -5.52
C SER A 63 -16.42 14.87 -5.26
N LYS A 64 -15.24 15.45 -5.47
CA LYS A 64 -15.04 16.90 -5.44
C LYS A 64 -15.88 17.64 -6.48
N ILE A 65 -16.11 17.03 -7.65
CA ILE A 65 -17.05 17.57 -8.63
C ILE A 65 -18.48 17.47 -8.09
N ALA A 66 -18.84 16.32 -7.50
CA ALA A 66 -20.18 16.05 -6.98
C ALA A 66 -20.56 16.87 -5.73
N GLN A 67 -19.58 17.41 -5.00
CA GLN A 67 -19.83 18.39 -3.93
C GLN A 67 -20.52 19.66 -4.42
N LYS A 68 -20.54 19.91 -5.73
CA LYS A 68 -21.22 21.04 -6.36
C LYS A 68 -22.65 20.73 -6.81
N SER A 69 -23.13 19.48 -6.62
CA SER A 69 -24.50 19.10 -6.93
C SER A 69 -25.51 19.96 -6.15
N GLU A 70 -26.63 20.29 -6.79
CA GLU A 70 -27.75 20.96 -6.14
C GLU A 70 -28.56 20.00 -5.26
N ASN A 71 -28.38 18.68 -5.47
CA ASN A 71 -29.03 17.66 -4.66
C ASN A 71 -28.27 17.47 -3.34
N ALA A 72 -28.94 17.80 -2.24
CA ALA A 72 -28.33 17.74 -0.91
C ALA A 72 -27.89 16.33 -0.48
N ASP A 73 -28.53 15.27 -0.99
CA ASP A 73 -28.16 13.90 -0.67
C ASP A 73 -26.89 13.48 -1.42
N VAL A 74 -26.79 13.84 -2.70
CA VAL A 74 -25.58 13.64 -3.52
C VAL A 74 -24.40 14.38 -2.91
N LYS A 75 -24.63 15.64 -2.52
CA LYS A 75 -23.57 16.46 -1.89
C LYS A 75 -23.05 15.83 -0.59
N ARG A 76 -23.95 15.38 0.31
CA ARG A 76 -23.54 14.73 1.56
C ARG A 76 -22.76 13.43 1.31
N PHE A 77 -23.19 12.64 0.34
CA PHE A 77 -22.47 11.43 -0.05
C PHE A 77 -21.09 11.78 -0.59
N ALA A 78 -21.00 12.78 -1.48
CA ALA A 78 -19.72 13.23 -2.02
C ALA A 78 -18.76 13.78 -0.94
N ASP A 79 -19.29 14.52 0.05
CA ASP A 79 -18.49 14.99 1.19
C ASP A 79 -17.87 13.82 1.96
N ARG A 80 -18.66 12.77 2.22
CA ARG A 80 -18.20 11.56 2.90
C ARG A 80 -17.14 10.81 2.09
N MET A 81 -17.37 10.68 0.78
CA MET A 81 -16.42 10.06 -0.15
C MET A 81 -15.06 10.77 -0.14
N VAL A 82 -15.06 12.10 -0.24
CA VAL A 82 -13.82 12.90 -0.20
C VAL A 82 -13.09 12.69 1.12
N GLU A 83 -13.78 12.72 2.24
CA GLU A 83 -13.16 12.56 3.56
C GLU A 83 -12.52 11.19 3.71
N ASP A 84 -13.27 10.12 3.49
CA ASP A 84 -12.82 8.77 3.78
C ASP A 84 -11.77 8.28 2.77
N HIS A 85 -11.94 8.57 1.48
CA HIS A 85 -10.97 8.18 0.46
C HIS A 85 -9.67 9.00 0.54
N THR A 86 -9.72 10.26 0.99
CA THR A 86 -8.48 11.02 1.27
C THR A 86 -7.68 10.34 2.38
N LYS A 87 -8.32 9.98 3.48
CA LYS A 87 -7.65 9.28 4.59
C LYS A 87 -7.07 7.93 4.17
N ALA A 88 -7.85 7.15 3.41
CA ALA A 88 -7.38 5.85 2.91
C ALA A 88 -6.18 6.00 1.96
N ASN A 89 -6.21 6.99 1.05
CA ASN A 89 -5.12 7.27 0.13
C ASN A 89 -3.83 7.71 0.85
N GLU A 90 -3.95 8.51 1.91
CA GLU A 90 -2.80 8.89 2.75
C GLU A 90 -2.18 7.67 3.43
N GLN A 91 -2.98 6.79 3.99
CA GLN A 91 -2.50 5.55 4.60
C GLN A 91 -1.82 4.63 3.59
N LEU A 92 -2.44 4.41 2.42
CA LEU A 92 -1.85 3.60 1.37
C LEU A 92 -0.54 4.21 0.84
N THR A 93 -0.47 5.52 0.73
CA THR A 93 0.75 6.24 0.33
C THR A 93 1.89 6.01 1.32
N SER A 94 1.60 6.02 2.63
CA SER A 94 2.61 5.72 3.66
C SER A 94 3.14 4.30 3.49
N ILE A 95 2.25 3.31 3.40
CA ILE A 95 2.63 1.91 3.22
C ILE A 95 3.42 1.71 1.91
N ALA A 96 2.94 2.26 0.80
CA ALA A 96 3.62 2.15 -0.49
C ALA A 96 5.02 2.77 -0.46
N THR A 97 5.19 3.90 0.23
CA THR A 97 6.49 4.55 0.41
C THR A 97 7.47 3.67 1.17
N GLU A 98 7.04 3.04 2.26
CA GLU A 98 7.86 2.12 3.06
C GLU A 98 8.25 0.87 2.26
N LEU A 99 7.35 0.40 1.39
CA LEU A 99 7.58 -0.73 0.48
C LEU A 99 8.36 -0.36 -0.79
N GLY A 100 8.67 0.92 -1.01
CA GLY A 100 9.37 1.40 -2.21
C GLY A 100 8.53 1.32 -3.49
N VAL A 101 7.19 1.30 -3.37
CA VAL A 101 6.26 1.28 -4.50
C VAL A 101 5.90 2.70 -4.90
N GLN A 102 6.00 3.01 -6.20
CA GLN A 102 5.61 4.32 -6.69
C GLN A 102 4.08 4.41 -6.84
N MET A 103 3.52 5.46 -6.25
CA MET A 103 2.11 5.79 -6.41
C MET A 103 1.81 6.38 -7.80
N PRO A 104 0.64 6.10 -8.39
CA PRO A 104 0.19 6.76 -9.62
C PRO A 104 0.08 8.28 -9.39
N LYS A 105 0.41 9.06 -10.43
CA LYS A 105 0.39 10.53 -10.37
C LYS A 105 -0.77 11.14 -11.15
N ALA A 106 -1.55 10.34 -11.83
CA ALA A 106 -2.68 10.75 -12.65
C ALA A 106 -3.72 9.63 -12.67
N LEU A 107 -4.94 9.98 -13.00
CA LEU A 107 -6.00 9.01 -13.28
C LEU A 107 -5.60 8.13 -14.48
N ASP A 108 -6.15 6.94 -14.54
CA ASP A 108 -6.12 6.14 -15.75
C ASP A 108 -7.14 6.63 -16.77
N SER A 109 -7.09 6.05 -17.97
CA SER A 109 -7.95 6.48 -19.08
C SER A 109 -9.44 6.22 -18.87
N GLU A 110 -9.81 5.28 -18.00
CA GLU A 110 -11.21 5.01 -17.64
C GLU A 110 -11.74 6.15 -16.76
N HIS A 111 -11.06 6.44 -15.65
CA HIS A 111 -11.46 7.49 -14.73
C HIS A 111 -11.35 8.90 -15.32
N GLU A 112 -10.39 9.14 -16.23
CA GLU A 112 -10.36 10.39 -16.98
C GLU A 112 -11.63 10.60 -17.81
N ARG A 113 -12.10 9.56 -18.53
CA ARG A 113 -13.37 9.64 -19.27
C ARG A 113 -14.59 9.84 -18.37
N MET A 114 -14.61 9.20 -17.19
CA MET A 114 -15.67 9.41 -16.20
C MET A 114 -15.69 10.86 -15.71
N ARG A 115 -14.53 11.41 -15.38
CA ARG A 115 -14.37 12.81 -14.97
C ARG A 115 -14.84 13.78 -16.07
N GLU A 116 -14.36 13.60 -17.31
CA GLU A 116 -14.78 14.42 -18.43
C GLU A 116 -16.29 14.36 -18.66
N LYS A 117 -16.88 13.16 -18.58
CA LYS A 117 -18.32 12.98 -18.73
C LYS A 117 -19.09 13.72 -17.64
N LEU A 118 -18.70 13.57 -16.37
CA LEU A 118 -19.35 14.25 -15.25
C LEU A 118 -19.30 15.78 -15.40
N GLN A 119 -18.21 16.33 -15.92
CA GLN A 119 -18.06 17.77 -16.13
C GLN A 119 -19.01 18.33 -17.19
N THR A 120 -19.54 17.50 -18.09
CA THR A 120 -20.53 17.90 -19.12
C THR A 120 -21.98 17.77 -18.66
N LEU A 121 -22.24 17.09 -17.56
CA LEU A 121 -23.57 16.80 -17.07
C LEU A 121 -24.00 17.80 -15.97
N HIS A 122 -25.33 18.00 -15.86
CA HIS A 122 -25.92 18.88 -14.86
C HIS A 122 -27.21 18.28 -14.29
N GLY A 123 -27.60 18.74 -13.10
CA GLY A 123 -28.85 18.36 -12.44
C GLY A 123 -28.98 16.86 -12.30
N LYS A 124 -30.18 16.34 -12.58
CA LYS A 124 -30.44 14.89 -12.41
C LYS A 124 -29.55 13.99 -13.24
N ALA A 125 -29.19 14.36 -14.46
CA ALA A 125 -28.31 13.55 -15.30
C ALA A 125 -26.90 13.43 -14.72
N PHE A 126 -26.41 14.48 -14.06
CA PHE A 126 -25.17 14.46 -13.29
C PHE A 126 -25.30 13.54 -12.08
N ASP A 127 -26.34 13.71 -11.28
CA ASP A 127 -26.56 12.94 -10.06
C ASP A 127 -26.68 11.44 -10.33
N ASP A 128 -27.43 11.06 -11.36
CA ASP A 128 -27.60 9.67 -11.78
C ASP A 128 -26.26 9.07 -12.24
N GLN A 129 -25.50 9.80 -13.05
CA GLN A 129 -24.22 9.32 -13.57
C GLN A 129 -23.19 9.17 -12.46
N TYR A 130 -23.04 10.19 -11.60
CA TYR A 130 -22.10 10.11 -10.46
C TYR A 130 -22.43 8.92 -9.57
N THR A 131 -23.70 8.77 -9.21
CA THR A 131 -24.13 7.67 -8.34
C THR A 131 -23.90 6.30 -8.99
N HIS A 132 -24.17 6.18 -10.29
CA HIS A 132 -23.89 4.96 -11.06
C HIS A 132 -22.40 4.62 -11.04
N ASP A 133 -21.55 5.61 -11.33
CA ASP A 133 -20.10 5.44 -11.35
C ASP A 133 -19.59 4.98 -9.97
N MET A 134 -20.08 5.58 -8.89
CA MET A 134 -19.71 5.17 -7.52
C MET A 134 -20.13 3.73 -7.20
N VAL A 135 -21.30 3.28 -7.65
CA VAL A 135 -21.72 1.88 -7.48
C VAL A 135 -20.76 0.92 -8.19
N GLU A 136 -20.41 1.22 -9.44
CA GLU A 136 -19.53 0.36 -10.25
C GLU A 136 -18.10 0.32 -9.68
N ASP A 137 -17.55 1.46 -9.28
CA ASP A 137 -16.20 1.54 -8.75
C ASP A 137 -16.09 0.85 -7.39
N HIS A 138 -17.07 1.00 -6.51
CA HIS A 138 -17.10 0.26 -5.24
C HIS A 138 -17.26 -1.24 -5.43
N ASN A 139 -18.02 -1.70 -6.46
CA ASN A 139 -18.08 -3.11 -6.82
C ASN A 139 -16.70 -3.69 -7.18
N LYS A 140 -15.88 -2.91 -7.92
CA LYS A 140 -14.52 -3.29 -8.29
C LYS A 140 -13.58 -3.24 -7.07
N ALA A 141 -13.62 -2.13 -6.32
CA ALA A 141 -12.78 -1.90 -5.16
C ALA A 141 -12.99 -2.98 -4.08
N ILE A 142 -14.24 -3.31 -3.74
CA ILE A 142 -14.55 -4.34 -2.74
C ILE A 142 -13.94 -5.70 -3.16
N LYS A 143 -14.05 -6.09 -4.42
CA LYS A 143 -13.43 -7.34 -4.92
C LYS A 143 -11.91 -7.31 -4.81
N LEU A 144 -11.29 -6.19 -5.19
CA LEU A 144 -9.84 -5.98 -5.12
C LEU A 144 -9.35 -6.09 -3.66
N PHE A 145 -10.01 -5.40 -2.74
CA PHE A 145 -9.65 -5.40 -1.32
C PHE A 145 -9.92 -6.76 -0.66
N GLN A 146 -11.00 -7.45 -1.01
CA GLN A 146 -11.25 -8.82 -0.54
C GLN A 146 -10.19 -9.81 -1.04
N GLN A 147 -9.70 -9.64 -2.26
CA GLN A 147 -8.62 -10.46 -2.79
C GLN A 147 -7.33 -10.21 -2.00
N GLU A 148 -6.97 -8.96 -1.78
CA GLU A 148 -5.78 -8.60 -0.99
C GLU A 148 -5.86 -9.15 0.44
N GLU A 149 -7.00 -8.98 1.12
CA GLU A 149 -7.22 -9.51 2.46
C GLU A 149 -7.00 -11.02 2.51
N ARG A 150 -7.51 -11.78 1.54
CA ARG A 150 -7.41 -13.24 1.51
C ARG A 150 -6.05 -13.75 1.07
N SER A 151 -5.53 -13.23 -0.03
CA SER A 151 -4.40 -13.80 -0.76
C SER A 151 -3.17 -12.89 -0.89
N GLY A 152 -3.21 -11.64 -0.43
CA GLY A 152 -2.05 -10.76 -0.40
C GLY A 152 -0.90 -11.35 0.42
N HIS A 153 0.32 -11.03 0.07
CA HIS A 153 1.53 -11.57 0.70
C HIS A 153 2.10 -10.60 1.75
N ASN A 154 1.93 -9.30 1.53
CA ASN A 154 2.41 -8.29 2.47
C ASN A 154 1.42 -8.08 3.62
N THR A 155 1.90 -8.22 4.85
CA THR A 155 1.06 -8.14 6.05
C THR A 155 0.40 -6.77 6.24
N GLU A 156 1.10 -5.68 5.90
CA GLU A 156 0.60 -4.32 6.08
C GLU A 156 -0.50 -4.00 5.06
N LEU A 157 -0.33 -4.43 3.80
CA LEU A 157 -1.35 -4.29 2.77
C LEU A 157 -2.60 -5.11 3.09
N LYS A 158 -2.44 -6.34 3.57
CA LYS A 158 -3.58 -7.16 4.04
C LYS A 158 -4.34 -6.48 5.17
N GLN A 159 -3.63 -5.92 6.16
CA GLN A 159 -4.26 -5.20 7.27
C GLN A 159 -4.94 -3.92 6.81
N PHE A 160 -4.35 -3.21 5.84
CA PHE A 160 -4.97 -2.04 5.23
C PHE A 160 -6.26 -2.43 4.52
N ALA A 161 -6.23 -3.48 3.69
CA ALA A 161 -7.41 -3.99 3.01
C ALA A 161 -8.52 -4.38 3.99
N GLN A 162 -8.19 -5.15 5.01
CA GLN A 162 -9.14 -5.58 6.05
C GLN A 162 -9.80 -4.41 6.79
N LYS A 163 -9.02 -3.37 7.12
CA LYS A 163 -9.54 -2.19 7.82
C LYS A 163 -10.40 -1.28 6.94
N THR A 164 -10.11 -1.24 5.64
CA THR A 164 -10.79 -0.35 4.69
C THR A 164 -12.08 -0.97 4.14
N LEU A 165 -12.15 -2.29 4.01
CA LEU A 165 -13.30 -3.01 3.46
C LEU A 165 -14.66 -2.59 4.03
N PRO A 166 -14.85 -2.48 5.36
CA PRO A 166 -16.15 -2.07 5.92
C PRO A 166 -16.59 -0.68 5.44
N THR A 167 -15.65 0.24 5.24
CA THR A 167 -15.94 1.59 4.72
C THR A 167 -16.37 1.53 3.26
N LEU A 168 -15.68 0.73 2.43
CA LEU A 168 -16.06 0.54 1.02
C LEU A 168 -17.45 -0.08 0.88
N GLU A 169 -17.79 -1.06 1.72
CA GLU A 169 -19.11 -1.70 1.75
C GLU A 169 -20.21 -0.72 2.20
N GLU A 170 -19.92 0.14 3.17
CA GLU A 170 -20.83 1.22 3.59
C GLU A 170 -21.06 2.22 2.46
N HIS A 171 -20.02 2.66 1.77
CA HIS A 171 -20.12 3.57 0.63
C HIS A 171 -20.94 2.96 -0.51
N GLN A 172 -20.69 1.68 -0.84
CA GLN A 172 -21.49 0.97 -1.85
C GLN A 172 -22.99 0.96 -1.48
N LYS A 173 -23.30 0.63 -0.23
CA LYS A 173 -24.68 0.66 0.26
C LYS A 173 -25.28 2.05 0.14
N MET A 174 -24.56 3.09 0.54
CA MET A 174 -25.02 4.49 0.42
C MET A 174 -25.26 4.88 -1.04
N ALA A 175 -24.37 4.50 -1.95
CA ALA A 175 -24.52 4.76 -3.39
C ALA A 175 -25.76 4.05 -3.96
N LEU A 176 -26.00 2.79 -3.61
CA LEU A 176 -27.19 2.04 -4.03
C LEU A 176 -28.48 2.67 -3.49
N GLU A 177 -28.52 3.07 -2.22
CA GLU A 177 -29.68 3.75 -1.62
C GLU A 177 -29.93 5.10 -2.30
N LEU A 178 -28.89 5.86 -2.61
CA LEU A 178 -28.98 7.13 -3.31
C LEU A 178 -29.50 6.94 -4.73
N SER A 179 -28.97 5.97 -5.48
CA SER A 179 -29.45 5.61 -6.82
C SER A 179 -30.94 5.26 -6.84
N HIS A 180 -31.37 4.46 -5.88
CA HIS A 180 -32.78 4.11 -5.73
C HIS A 180 -33.67 5.34 -5.42
N LYS A 181 -33.22 6.22 -4.56
CA LYS A 181 -33.94 7.46 -4.23
C LYS A 181 -34.06 8.39 -5.43
N LEU A 182 -33.00 8.56 -6.22
CA LEU A 182 -33.00 9.39 -7.44
C LEU A 182 -33.94 8.83 -8.51
N SER A 183 -34.02 7.51 -8.65
CA SER A 183 -34.98 6.89 -9.60
C SER A 183 -36.42 7.06 -9.21
N GLN A 184 -36.76 7.05 -7.92
CA GLN A 184 -38.15 7.28 -7.44
C GLN A 184 -38.61 8.73 -7.61
N THR A 185 -37.71 9.71 -7.48
CA THR A 185 -38.08 11.13 -7.69
C THR A 185 -38.37 11.47 -9.15
N ALA A 186 -37.84 10.68 -10.08
CA ALA A 186 -38.10 10.82 -11.51
C ALA A 186 -39.48 10.28 -11.96
N ALA A 187 -40.08 9.41 -11.16
CA ALA A 187 -41.35 8.75 -11.48
C ALA A 187 -42.59 9.53 -10.95
N ARG A 188 -42.36 10.67 -10.29
CA ARG A 188 -43.44 11.56 -9.78
C ARG A 188 -43.56 12.82 -10.60
#